data_760ca59944e2cc1ffe346a3318d40c0b
#
_entry.id   760ca59944e2cc1ffe346a3318d40c0b
#
_cell.length_a   1.000
_cell.length_b   1.000
_cell.length_c   1.000
_cell.angle_alpha   90.00
_cell.angle_beta   90.00
_cell.angle_gamma   90.00
#
_symmetry.space_group_name_H-M   'P 1'
#
loop_
_entity.id
_entity.type
_entity.pdbx_description
1 polymer ?
#
loop_
_entity_poly.entity_id
_entity_poly.type
_entity_poly.pdbx_seq_one_letter_code
_entity_poly.pdbx_strand_id
1 'polypeptide(L)'
;PSKKKDKKAQVDSTAVAVGDSVFVDSLGNEIISTETDTTQMDSLQKAIWKHNKVVDDSIRLDSINRKKSGGIDAPVSYQADDSLVYDAHNKVAHLFGNSNVKYQNMDLSSDRISMDLDKSNVKAMGTPDSSADEGVKGKPIFKMGSDTYDTDTIKFNFKSKKALINNVYTEQEDGFLRGMKSKRDSTGTVYLKHATYTTCDDPHPDFYISLS
;
A
#
# COMPACT_ATOMS: atom_id res chain seq x y z
N PRO A 1 9.48 -14.99 -46.61
CA PRO A 1 9.52 -14.22 -45.37
C PRO A 1 8.38 -14.63 -44.46
N SER A 2 8.76 -15.34 -43.41
CA SER A 2 7.91 -16.08 -42.49
C SER A 2 7.38 -15.20 -41.38
N LYS A 3 6.06 -15.15 -41.20
CA LYS A 3 5.40 -14.48 -40.04
C LYS A 3 5.50 -15.41 -38.85
N LYS A 4 6.19 -14.98 -37.77
CA LYS A 4 6.12 -15.58 -36.44
C LYS A 4 4.81 -15.12 -35.79
N LYS A 5 3.98 -16.09 -35.42
CA LYS A 5 2.81 -15.89 -34.53
C LYS A 5 3.29 -16.00 -33.09
N ASP A 6 3.07 -14.94 -32.30
CA ASP A 6 3.25 -14.98 -30.86
C ASP A 6 2.19 -15.86 -30.22
N LYS A 7 2.63 -16.90 -29.51
CA LYS A 7 1.78 -17.78 -28.70
C LYS A 7 1.49 -17.08 -27.37
N LYS A 8 0.26 -16.67 -27.18
CA LYS A 8 -0.31 -16.26 -25.88
C LYS A 8 -0.30 -17.49 -24.97
N ALA A 9 0.36 -17.38 -23.81
CA ALA A 9 0.36 -18.44 -22.80
C ALA A 9 -1.06 -18.59 -22.24
N GLN A 10 -1.66 -19.73 -22.50
CA GLN A 10 -2.93 -20.16 -21.95
C GLN A 10 -2.65 -20.80 -20.59
N VAL A 11 -3.25 -20.27 -19.54
CA VAL A 11 -3.19 -20.86 -18.18
C VAL A 11 -4.02 -22.14 -18.25
N ASP A 12 -3.34 -23.27 -18.16
CA ASP A 12 -3.92 -24.60 -18.20
C ASP A 12 -4.58 -24.90 -16.85
N SER A 13 -5.90 -24.73 -16.78
CA SER A 13 -6.70 -25.28 -15.68
C SER A 13 -6.98 -26.73 -16.05
N THR A 14 -6.21 -27.66 -15.44
CA THR A 14 -6.42 -29.09 -15.61
C THR A 14 -7.73 -29.51 -14.95
N ALA A 15 -8.81 -29.46 -15.71
CA ALA A 15 -10.04 -30.19 -15.42
C ALA A 15 -9.89 -31.62 -15.96
N VAL A 16 -9.97 -32.60 -15.09
CA VAL A 16 -9.94 -34.02 -15.47
C VAL A 16 -11.37 -34.49 -15.71
N ALA A 17 -11.67 -34.93 -16.93
CA ALA A 17 -12.97 -35.51 -17.25
C ALA A 17 -13.04 -36.95 -16.73
N VAL A 18 -13.97 -37.26 -15.82
CA VAL A 18 -14.26 -38.58 -15.30
C VAL A 18 -15.67 -38.96 -15.74
N GLY A 19 -15.80 -39.78 -16.80
CA GLY A 19 -17.03 -40.34 -17.32
C GLY A 19 -18.12 -39.32 -17.65
N ASP A 20 -18.91 -39.52 -18.70
CA ASP A 20 -19.98 -38.66 -19.19
C ASP A 20 -20.12 -37.24 -18.61
N SER A 21 -19.31 -36.30 -19.14
CA SER A 21 -19.52 -34.84 -19.09
C SER A 21 -19.51 -34.13 -17.72
N VAL A 22 -19.02 -34.75 -16.65
CA VAL A 22 -18.89 -34.09 -15.33
C VAL A 22 -17.46 -33.58 -15.15
N PHE A 23 -17.30 -32.28 -15.00
CA PHE A 23 -16.04 -31.66 -14.63
C PHE A 23 -15.96 -31.55 -13.10
N VAL A 24 -14.83 -31.89 -12.53
CA VAL A 24 -14.57 -31.76 -11.09
C VAL A 24 -13.40 -30.81 -10.84
N ASP A 25 -13.47 -30.05 -9.73
CA ASP A 25 -12.36 -29.21 -9.29
C ASP A 25 -11.21 -30.04 -8.70
N SER A 26 -10.12 -29.40 -8.32
CA SER A 26 -8.93 -30.04 -7.71
C SER A 26 -9.20 -30.74 -6.36
N LEU A 27 -10.40 -30.53 -5.79
CA LEU A 27 -10.87 -31.12 -4.53
C LEU A 27 -11.89 -32.23 -4.76
N GLY A 28 -12.24 -32.54 -6.05
CA GLY A 28 -13.18 -33.58 -6.43
C GLY A 28 -14.65 -33.14 -6.39
N ASN A 29 -14.96 -31.83 -6.33
CA ASN A 29 -16.32 -31.32 -6.38
C ASN A 29 -16.78 -31.13 -7.84
N GLU A 30 -18.01 -31.44 -8.13
CA GLU A 30 -18.60 -31.24 -9.46
C GLU A 30 -18.75 -29.75 -9.79
N ILE A 31 -18.24 -29.34 -10.97
CA ILE A 31 -18.35 -27.99 -11.49
C ILE A 31 -19.42 -27.96 -12.57
N ILE A 32 -20.53 -27.27 -12.32
CA ILE A 32 -21.56 -26.98 -13.31
C ILE A 32 -21.51 -25.49 -13.62
N SER A 33 -21.30 -25.13 -14.90
CA SER A 33 -21.26 -23.73 -15.34
C SER A 33 -22.59 -23.03 -15.05
N THR A 34 -22.53 -21.81 -14.51
CA THR A 34 -23.72 -20.99 -14.23
C THR A 34 -24.37 -20.41 -15.47
N GLU A 35 -23.72 -20.51 -16.65
CA GLU A 35 -24.24 -20.07 -17.95
C GLU A 35 -24.98 -21.19 -18.71
N THR A 36 -25.12 -22.38 -18.11
CA THR A 36 -25.70 -23.55 -18.75
C THR A 36 -27.24 -23.47 -18.72
N ASP A 37 -27.89 -23.95 -19.80
CA ASP A 37 -29.36 -24.10 -19.86
C ASP A 37 -29.82 -25.16 -18.85
N THR A 38 -30.67 -24.75 -17.91
CA THR A 38 -31.15 -25.60 -16.81
C THR A 38 -32.34 -26.47 -17.17
N THR A 39 -32.89 -26.40 -18.39
CA THR A 39 -34.11 -27.12 -18.81
C THR A 39 -33.89 -28.63 -18.85
N GLN A 40 -32.68 -29.08 -19.15
CA GLN A 40 -32.33 -30.51 -19.31
C GLN A 40 -31.69 -31.12 -18.04
N MET A 41 -31.53 -30.35 -16.95
CA MET A 41 -30.90 -30.79 -15.72
C MET A 41 -31.86 -31.63 -14.87
N ASP A 42 -31.33 -32.68 -14.22
CA ASP A 42 -32.05 -33.41 -13.19
C ASP A 42 -32.15 -32.62 -11.86
N SER A 43 -32.83 -33.16 -10.87
CA SER A 43 -33.08 -32.46 -9.61
C SER A 43 -31.81 -32.22 -8.80
N LEU A 44 -30.81 -33.13 -8.87
CA LEU A 44 -29.53 -33.02 -8.16
C LEU A 44 -28.63 -31.97 -8.85
N GLN A 45 -28.53 -32.03 -10.17
CA GLN A 45 -27.80 -31.07 -10.99
C GLN A 45 -28.34 -29.65 -10.83
N LYS A 46 -29.65 -29.48 -10.75
CA LYS A 46 -30.29 -28.18 -10.46
C LYS A 46 -29.97 -27.67 -9.07
N ALA A 47 -29.85 -28.54 -8.06
CA ALA A 47 -29.47 -28.16 -6.71
C ALA A 47 -28.01 -27.68 -6.66
N ILE A 48 -27.08 -28.39 -7.30
CA ILE A 48 -25.67 -28.03 -7.41
C ILE A 48 -25.52 -26.70 -8.18
N TRP A 49 -26.20 -26.57 -9.32
CA TRP A 49 -26.18 -25.33 -10.11
C TRP A 49 -26.67 -24.12 -9.30
N LYS A 50 -27.79 -24.29 -8.56
CA LYS A 50 -28.33 -23.24 -7.70
C LYS A 50 -27.37 -22.85 -6.59
N HIS A 51 -26.68 -23.81 -5.99
CA HIS A 51 -25.67 -23.56 -4.97
C HIS A 51 -24.48 -22.77 -5.55
N ASN A 52 -23.94 -23.22 -6.69
CA ASN A 52 -22.82 -22.56 -7.36
C ASN A 52 -23.18 -21.14 -7.78
N LYS A 53 -24.41 -20.91 -8.27
CA LYS A 53 -24.89 -19.56 -8.62
C LYS A 53 -24.93 -18.63 -7.40
N VAL A 54 -25.38 -19.11 -6.25
CA VAL A 54 -25.39 -18.31 -5.00
C VAL A 54 -23.97 -17.96 -4.57
N VAL A 55 -23.01 -18.88 -4.71
CA VAL A 55 -21.60 -18.64 -4.41
C VAL A 55 -21.01 -17.60 -5.37
N ASP A 56 -21.22 -17.74 -6.67
CA ASP A 56 -20.76 -16.78 -7.69
C ASP A 56 -21.33 -15.38 -7.47
N ASP A 57 -22.64 -15.28 -7.21
CA ASP A 57 -23.30 -14.01 -6.94
C ASP A 57 -22.74 -13.37 -5.65
N SER A 58 -22.43 -14.16 -4.62
CA SER A 58 -21.78 -13.68 -3.40
C SER A 58 -20.37 -13.14 -3.67
N ILE A 59 -19.57 -13.84 -4.47
CA ILE A 59 -18.21 -13.40 -4.84
C ILE A 59 -18.27 -12.12 -5.68
N ARG A 60 -19.22 -12.02 -6.61
CA ARG A 60 -19.42 -10.82 -7.43
C ARG A 60 -19.85 -9.63 -6.59
N LEU A 61 -20.81 -9.82 -5.67
CA LEU A 61 -21.26 -8.77 -4.74
C LEU A 61 -20.13 -8.31 -3.82
N ASP A 62 -19.32 -9.23 -3.31
CA ASP A 62 -18.16 -8.90 -2.48
C ASP A 62 -17.11 -8.10 -3.27
N SER A 63 -16.86 -8.46 -4.53
CA SER A 63 -15.97 -7.73 -5.44
C SER A 63 -16.49 -6.32 -5.75
N ILE A 64 -17.82 -6.15 -5.95
CA ILE A 64 -18.46 -4.85 -6.18
C ILE A 64 -18.41 -4.00 -4.89
N ASN A 65 -18.67 -4.60 -3.75
CA ASN A 65 -18.62 -3.92 -2.45
C ASN A 65 -17.20 -3.50 -2.07
N ARG A 66 -16.19 -4.33 -2.39
CA ARG A 66 -14.77 -3.94 -2.24
C ARG A 66 -14.40 -2.73 -3.09
N LYS A 67 -14.92 -2.63 -4.31
CA LYS A 67 -14.75 -1.45 -5.17
C LYS A 67 -15.48 -0.21 -4.64
N LYS A 68 -16.63 -0.39 -3.96
CA LYS A 68 -17.41 0.72 -3.35
C LYS A 68 -16.87 1.16 -1.99
N SER A 69 -16.24 0.28 -1.23
CA SER A 69 -15.63 0.63 0.05
C SER A 69 -14.26 1.25 -0.17
N GLY A 70 -14.23 2.42 -0.82
CA GLY A 70 -13.10 3.36 -0.94
C GLY A 70 -11.71 2.78 -0.63
N GLY A 71 -11.27 1.77 -1.38
CA GLY A 71 -9.94 1.20 -1.30
C GLY A 71 -8.87 2.23 -1.65
N ILE A 72 -7.62 1.85 -1.49
CA ILE A 72 -6.46 2.62 -1.95
C ILE A 72 -6.48 2.55 -3.49
N ASP A 73 -6.30 3.70 -4.17
CA ASP A 73 -6.44 3.84 -5.63
C ASP A 73 -5.36 3.10 -6.43
N ALA A 74 -4.27 2.69 -5.78
CA ALA A 74 -3.13 2.02 -6.40
C ALA A 74 -2.53 0.96 -5.45
N PRO A 75 -1.78 -0.01 -5.96
CA PRO A 75 -1.07 -0.96 -5.12
C PRO A 75 -0.01 -0.26 -4.27
N VAL A 76 0.14 -0.72 -3.04
CA VAL A 76 1.23 -0.33 -2.14
C VAL A 76 2.30 -1.41 -2.21
N SER A 77 3.51 -1.04 -2.61
CA SER A 77 4.68 -1.92 -2.54
C SER A 77 5.42 -1.64 -1.25
N TYR A 78 5.91 -2.69 -0.59
CA TYR A 78 6.67 -2.56 0.65
C TYR A 78 7.81 -3.57 0.70
N GLN A 79 8.89 -3.18 1.38
CA GLN A 79 10.07 -3.99 1.61
C GLN A 79 10.58 -3.74 3.03
N ALA A 80 11.18 -4.75 3.63
CA ALA A 80 11.88 -4.66 4.93
C ALA A 80 13.06 -5.62 4.89
N ASP A 81 14.22 -5.20 5.42
CA ASP A 81 15.43 -6.03 5.39
C ASP A 81 15.47 -7.01 6.56
N ASP A 82 14.86 -6.66 7.71
CA ASP A 82 14.90 -7.49 8.91
C ASP A 82 13.65 -8.37 9.03
N SER A 83 12.49 -7.78 9.25
CA SER A 83 11.27 -8.56 9.45
C SER A 83 10.00 -7.81 9.08
N LEU A 84 8.96 -8.60 8.75
CA LEU A 84 7.59 -8.13 8.56
C LEU A 84 6.67 -8.93 9.50
N VAL A 85 5.94 -8.21 10.35
CA VAL A 85 4.94 -8.79 11.26
C VAL A 85 3.57 -8.29 10.89
N TYR A 86 2.64 -9.19 10.58
CA TYR A 86 1.26 -8.84 10.28
C TYR A 86 0.33 -9.23 11.43
N ASP A 87 -0.28 -8.23 12.07
CA ASP A 87 -1.36 -8.41 13.03
C ASP A 87 -2.70 -8.51 12.29
N ALA A 88 -3.18 -9.73 12.12
CA ALA A 88 -4.41 -10.03 11.39
C ALA A 88 -5.67 -9.50 12.12
N HIS A 89 -5.64 -9.41 13.45
CA HIS A 89 -6.78 -8.92 14.24
C HIS A 89 -6.98 -7.42 14.06
N ASN A 90 -5.89 -6.65 14.16
CA ASN A 90 -5.92 -5.19 14.01
C ASN A 90 -5.67 -4.74 12.57
N LYS A 91 -5.36 -5.66 11.67
CA LYS A 91 -5.00 -5.41 10.25
C LYS A 91 -3.86 -4.41 10.10
N VAL A 92 -2.85 -4.54 10.94
CA VAL A 92 -1.65 -3.69 10.95
C VAL A 92 -0.45 -4.52 10.52
N ALA A 93 0.29 -4.02 9.55
CA ALA A 93 1.58 -4.57 9.16
C ALA A 93 2.71 -3.71 9.75
N HIS A 94 3.68 -4.35 10.40
CA HIS A 94 4.88 -3.73 10.94
C HIS A 94 6.10 -4.23 10.15
N LEU A 95 6.87 -3.28 9.65
CA LEU A 95 8.12 -3.53 8.93
C LEU A 95 9.29 -3.01 9.78
N PHE A 96 10.37 -3.77 9.80
CA PHE A 96 11.57 -3.49 10.60
C PHE A 96 12.83 -3.62 9.75
N GLY A 97 13.80 -2.75 10.02
CA GLY A 97 15.11 -2.69 9.37
C GLY A 97 15.04 -2.18 7.93
N ASN A 98 15.61 -1.00 7.64
CA ASN A 98 15.66 -0.37 6.31
C ASN A 98 14.36 -0.54 5.49
N SER A 99 13.26 -0.31 6.14
CA SER A 99 11.95 -0.54 5.54
C SER A 99 11.63 0.54 4.51
N ASN A 100 10.97 0.14 3.43
CA ASN A 100 10.54 1.05 2.37
C ASN A 100 9.08 0.77 1.98
N VAL A 101 8.31 1.83 1.77
CA VAL A 101 6.93 1.76 1.29
C VAL A 101 6.75 2.72 0.12
N LYS A 102 6.30 2.19 -1.02
CA LYS A 102 6.02 2.97 -2.23
C LYS A 102 4.55 2.94 -2.58
N TYR A 103 4.02 4.10 -2.90
CA TYR A 103 2.63 4.28 -3.31
C TYR A 103 2.52 5.42 -4.31
N GLN A 104 2.14 5.12 -5.56
CA GLN A 104 2.12 6.11 -6.64
C GLN A 104 3.47 6.84 -6.76
N ASN A 105 3.50 8.16 -6.51
CA ASN A 105 4.69 9.01 -6.50
C ASN A 105 5.27 9.24 -5.09
N MET A 106 4.80 8.49 -4.10
CA MET A 106 5.30 8.53 -2.72
C MET A 106 6.30 7.40 -2.48
N ASP A 107 7.42 7.74 -1.86
CA ASP A 107 8.44 6.81 -1.38
C ASP A 107 8.77 7.16 0.07
N LEU A 108 8.58 6.22 0.98
CA LEU A 108 8.82 6.38 2.40
C LEU A 108 9.80 5.32 2.88
N SER A 109 10.97 5.74 3.31
CA SER A 109 12.00 4.88 3.88
C SER A 109 12.20 5.17 5.35
N SER A 110 12.36 4.14 6.19
CA SER A 110 12.64 4.29 7.63
C SER A 110 13.08 2.95 8.21
N ASP A 111 13.70 2.97 9.38
CA ASP A 111 14.00 1.73 10.11
C ASP A 111 12.74 1.00 10.60
N ARG A 112 11.71 1.73 10.97
CA ARG A 112 10.44 1.16 11.41
C ARG A 112 9.24 1.80 10.73
N ILE A 113 8.44 1.00 10.03
CA ILE A 113 7.19 1.43 9.39
C ILE A 113 6.04 0.58 9.88
N SER A 114 4.90 1.21 10.21
CA SER A 114 3.66 0.55 10.57
C SER A 114 2.54 1.00 9.64
N MET A 115 1.84 0.05 9.00
CA MET A 115 0.74 0.30 8.07
C MET A 115 -0.57 -0.21 8.66
N ASP A 116 -1.51 0.68 8.92
CA ASP A 116 -2.90 0.36 9.30
C ASP A 116 -3.73 0.26 8.00
N LEU A 117 -4.06 -0.96 7.61
CA LEU A 117 -4.73 -1.24 6.34
C LEU A 117 -6.21 -0.82 6.35
N ASP A 118 -6.88 -0.86 7.51
CA ASP A 118 -8.27 -0.42 7.64
C ASP A 118 -8.40 1.09 7.49
N LYS A 119 -7.52 1.84 8.16
CA LYS A 119 -7.52 3.31 8.12
C LYS A 119 -6.72 3.87 6.96
N SER A 120 -6.04 3.00 6.19
CA SER A 120 -5.16 3.40 5.09
C SER A 120 -4.08 4.39 5.53
N ASN A 121 -3.54 4.21 6.73
CA ASN A 121 -2.49 5.05 7.29
C ASN A 121 -1.16 4.30 7.31
N VAL A 122 -0.09 5.02 7.01
CA VAL A 122 1.28 4.58 7.29
C VAL A 122 1.92 5.52 8.30
N LYS A 123 2.66 4.97 9.24
CA LYS A 123 3.46 5.70 10.23
C LYS A 123 4.88 5.19 10.15
N ALA A 124 5.84 6.11 10.06
CA ALA A 124 7.26 5.78 10.10
C ALA A 124 7.99 6.53 11.21
N MET A 125 8.99 5.88 11.78
CA MET A 125 9.87 6.40 12.81
C MET A 125 11.20 5.65 12.81
N GLY A 126 12.27 6.31 13.21
CA GLY A 126 13.55 5.65 13.48
C GLY A 126 13.50 4.79 14.74
N THR A 127 14.51 3.99 14.94
CA THR A 127 14.72 3.18 16.16
C THR A 127 15.75 3.86 17.05
N PRO A 128 15.51 4.01 18.37
CA PRO A 128 16.50 4.52 19.28
C PRO A 128 17.79 3.67 19.23
N ASP A 129 18.92 4.32 19.00
CA ASP A 129 20.24 3.70 18.94
C ASP A 129 21.28 4.63 19.55
N SER A 130 21.82 4.25 20.69
CA SER A 130 22.83 5.04 21.41
C SER A 130 24.18 5.13 20.68
N SER A 131 24.38 4.31 19.64
CA SER A 131 25.59 4.35 18.80
C SER A 131 25.44 5.28 17.58
N ALA A 132 24.25 5.75 17.29
CA ALA A 132 24.00 6.71 16.23
C ALA A 132 24.25 8.15 16.69
N ASP A 133 24.78 8.99 15.80
CA ASP A 133 25.17 10.39 16.10
C ASP A 133 24.03 11.21 16.71
N GLU A 134 22.79 10.96 16.29
CA GLU A 134 21.60 11.65 16.80
C GLU A 134 20.76 10.80 17.78
N GLY A 135 21.31 9.67 18.26
CA GLY A 135 20.61 8.75 19.16
C GLY A 135 19.46 7.97 18.54
N VAL A 136 19.28 8.08 17.21
CA VAL A 136 18.20 7.42 16.45
C VAL A 136 18.74 6.92 15.12
N LYS A 137 18.54 5.64 14.85
CA LYS A 137 18.92 5.01 13.58
C LYS A 137 17.73 5.02 12.62
N GLY A 138 18.00 5.25 11.32
CA GLY A 138 17.04 5.10 10.24
C GLY A 138 15.83 6.00 10.37
N LYS A 139 16.06 7.31 10.59
CA LYS A 139 15.00 8.32 10.56
C LYS A 139 14.21 8.25 9.27
N PRO A 140 12.91 8.58 9.28
CA PRO A 140 12.10 8.56 8.07
C PRO A 140 12.55 9.59 7.05
N ILE A 141 12.70 9.13 5.81
CA ILE A 141 12.85 9.96 4.60
C ILE A 141 11.59 9.78 3.77
N PHE A 142 10.87 10.86 3.59
CA PHE A 142 9.63 10.89 2.82
C PHE A 142 9.84 11.68 1.53
N LYS A 143 9.62 11.02 0.40
CA LYS A 143 9.70 11.63 -0.92
C LYS A 143 8.31 11.64 -1.55
N MET A 144 7.93 12.76 -2.15
CA MET A 144 6.69 12.88 -2.90
C MET A 144 6.88 13.79 -4.12
N GLY A 145 6.93 13.17 -5.31
CA GLY A 145 7.34 13.87 -6.52
C GLY A 145 8.79 14.28 -6.45
N SER A 146 9.08 15.58 -6.58
CA SER A 146 10.42 16.16 -6.45
C SER A 146 10.84 16.44 -5.01
N ASP A 147 9.86 16.53 -4.09
CA ASP A 147 10.10 16.98 -2.73
C ASP A 147 10.65 15.84 -1.86
N THR A 148 11.66 16.14 -1.05
CA THR A 148 12.24 15.23 -0.05
C THR A 148 12.15 15.88 1.32
N TYR A 149 11.70 15.10 2.29
CA TYR A 149 11.52 15.52 3.67
C TYR A 149 12.25 14.55 4.60
N ASP A 150 13.27 15.02 5.30
CA ASP A 150 13.87 14.30 6.41
C ASP A 150 13.11 14.65 7.68
N THR A 151 12.82 13.64 8.51
CA THR A 151 11.90 13.84 9.64
C THR A 151 12.15 12.84 10.76
N ASP A 152 11.75 13.17 11.98
CA ASP A 152 11.79 12.23 13.10
C ASP A 152 10.61 11.26 13.08
N THR A 153 9.44 11.74 12.66
CA THR A 153 8.23 10.92 12.59
C THR A 153 7.28 11.44 11.52
N ILE A 154 6.76 10.56 10.71
CA ILE A 154 5.73 10.89 9.73
C ILE A 154 4.53 9.96 9.85
N LYS A 155 3.34 10.52 9.63
CA LYS A 155 2.10 9.79 9.42
C LYS A 155 1.48 10.26 8.12
N PHE A 156 1.27 9.34 7.17
CA PHE A 156 0.65 9.60 5.87
C PHE A 156 -0.63 8.78 5.73
N ASN A 157 -1.64 9.35 5.10
CA ASN A 157 -2.88 8.64 4.79
C ASN A 157 -3.02 8.48 3.27
N PHE A 158 -3.07 7.24 2.80
CA PHE A 158 -3.13 6.90 1.37
C PHE A 158 -4.41 7.41 0.67
N LYS A 159 -5.56 7.43 1.37
CA LYS A 159 -6.84 7.89 0.81
C LYS A 159 -6.91 9.40 0.70
N SER A 160 -6.61 10.10 1.80
CA SER A 160 -6.69 11.56 1.84
C SER A 160 -5.45 12.24 1.26
N LYS A 161 -4.36 11.50 1.02
CA LYS A 161 -3.05 11.99 0.54
C LYS A 161 -2.46 13.09 1.42
N LYS A 162 -2.83 13.11 2.71
CA LYS A 162 -2.36 14.06 3.72
C LYS A 162 -1.25 13.45 4.56
N ALA A 163 -0.24 14.28 4.87
CA ALA A 163 0.85 13.93 5.78
C ALA A 163 0.85 14.81 7.03
N LEU A 164 1.22 14.22 8.16
CA LEU A 164 1.61 14.93 9.38
C LEU A 164 3.05 14.56 9.69
N ILE A 165 3.91 15.55 9.80
CA ILE A 165 5.36 15.39 9.89
C ILE A 165 5.84 16.14 11.12
N ASN A 166 6.68 15.50 11.93
CA ASN A 166 7.32 16.12 13.08
C ASN A 166 8.81 16.29 12.82
N ASN A 167 9.34 17.45 13.17
CA ASN A 167 10.74 17.82 13.00
C ASN A 167 11.23 17.60 11.56
N VAL A 168 10.60 18.34 10.64
CA VAL A 168 10.91 18.25 9.20
C VAL A 168 12.13 19.10 8.86
N TYR A 169 13.00 18.56 8.05
CA TYR A 169 14.03 19.27 7.30
C TYR A 169 13.79 19.01 5.81
N THR A 170 13.79 20.04 5.02
CA THR A 170 13.62 19.96 3.56
C THR A 170 14.38 21.07 2.88
N GLU A 171 15.00 20.76 1.76
CA GLU A 171 15.57 21.73 0.83
C GLU A 171 14.48 22.19 -0.12
N GLN A 172 14.34 23.50 -0.28
CA GLN A 172 13.36 24.12 -1.16
C GLN A 172 14.04 25.24 -1.96
N GLU A 173 14.11 25.07 -3.28
CA GLU A 173 14.76 26.03 -4.19
C GLU A 173 16.18 26.39 -3.72
N ASP A 174 16.38 27.62 -3.24
CA ASP A 174 17.69 28.14 -2.84
C ASP A 174 17.90 28.15 -1.31
N GLY A 175 17.12 27.38 -0.53
CA GLY A 175 17.24 27.42 0.91
C GLY A 175 16.72 26.18 1.62
N PHE A 176 16.95 26.17 2.92
CA PHE A 176 16.64 25.09 3.84
C PHE A 176 15.54 25.50 4.79
N LEU A 177 14.55 24.62 4.93
CA LEU A 177 13.38 24.82 5.76
C LEU A 177 13.37 23.77 6.85
N ARG A 178 13.28 24.21 8.11
CA ARG A 178 13.12 23.35 9.28
C ARG A 178 11.82 23.71 9.98
N GLY A 179 11.05 22.71 10.40
CA GLY A 179 9.80 22.93 11.10
C GLY A 179 9.54 21.89 12.17
N MET A 180 9.10 22.31 13.36
CA MET A 180 8.77 21.37 14.43
C MET A 180 7.54 20.52 14.11
N LYS A 181 6.53 21.12 13.52
CA LYS A 181 5.32 20.42 13.05
C LYS A 181 4.94 20.88 11.66
N SER A 182 4.67 19.94 10.80
CA SER A 182 4.29 20.20 9.43
C SER A 182 3.08 19.35 9.06
N LYS A 183 2.23 19.91 8.23
CA LYS A 183 1.08 19.23 7.62
C LYS A 183 1.12 19.49 6.13
N ARG A 184 1.15 18.41 5.35
CA ARG A 184 0.99 18.47 3.90
C ARG A 184 -0.43 18.04 3.55
N ASP A 185 -1.11 18.80 2.73
CA ASP A 185 -2.42 18.44 2.23
C ASP A 185 -2.38 17.65 0.91
N SER A 186 -3.54 17.29 0.38
CA SER A 186 -3.66 16.53 -0.86
C SER A 186 -3.25 17.31 -2.12
N THR A 187 -3.22 18.64 -2.05
CA THR A 187 -2.83 19.51 -3.16
C THR A 187 -1.32 19.74 -3.23
N GLY A 188 -0.59 19.32 -2.19
CA GLY A 188 0.85 19.53 -2.05
C GLY A 188 1.23 20.72 -1.18
N THR A 189 0.25 21.52 -0.73
CA THR A 189 0.51 22.67 0.15
C THR A 189 1.01 22.18 1.51
N VAL A 190 2.12 22.76 1.96
CA VAL A 190 2.75 22.47 3.24
C VAL A 190 2.52 23.60 4.22
N TYR A 191 1.92 23.27 5.37
CA TYR A 191 1.71 24.17 6.48
C TYR A 191 2.73 23.86 7.56
N LEU A 192 3.47 24.86 8.00
CA LEU A 192 4.52 24.71 9.01
C LEU A 192 4.16 25.47 10.26
N LYS A 193 4.53 24.93 11.39
CA LYS A 193 4.43 25.59 12.68
C LYS A 193 5.79 25.58 13.37
N HIS A 194 6.20 26.74 13.88
CA HIS A 194 7.51 26.96 14.47
C HIS A 194 8.62 26.53 13.51
N ALA A 195 8.69 27.22 12.39
CA ALA A 195 9.64 26.94 11.32
C ALA A 195 10.74 27.99 11.25
N THR A 196 11.87 27.57 10.69
CA THR A 196 12.98 28.46 10.33
C THR A 196 13.35 28.23 8.88
N TYR A 197 13.66 29.33 8.19
CA TYR A 197 14.18 29.31 6.83
C TYR A 197 15.56 29.97 6.80
N THR A 198 16.50 29.35 6.11
CA THR A 198 17.86 29.86 5.93
C THR A 198 18.39 29.42 4.57
N THR A 199 19.32 30.18 4.01
CA THR A 199 20.11 29.79 2.83
C THR A 199 21.45 29.13 3.19
N CYS A 200 21.72 28.94 4.49
CA CYS A 200 22.92 28.29 4.99
C CYS A 200 22.65 26.80 5.24
N ASP A 201 23.50 25.92 4.70
CA ASP A 201 23.40 24.44 4.89
C ASP A 201 23.97 23.96 6.23
N ASP A 202 24.29 24.86 7.15
CA ASP A 202 24.80 24.48 8.47
C ASP A 202 23.65 24.01 9.40
N PRO A 203 23.82 22.95 10.17
CA PRO A 203 22.90 22.56 11.24
C PRO A 203 22.58 23.69 12.24
N HIS A 204 23.51 24.63 12.44
CA HIS A 204 23.38 25.81 13.30
C HIS A 204 23.65 27.07 12.48
N PRO A 205 22.72 27.52 11.62
CA PRO A 205 22.94 28.61 10.72
C PRO A 205 23.16 29.94 11.47
N ASP A 206 24.10 30.74 11.02
CA ASP A 206 24.38 32.06 11.57
C ASP A 206 23.21 33.04 11.42
N PHE A 207 22.36 32.83 10.41
CA PHE A 207 21.17 33.64 10.17
C PHE A 207 20.01 32.79 9.68
N TYR A 208 18.82 33.14 10.12
CA TYR A 208 17.57 32.50 9.71
C TYR A 208 16.36 33.41 9.88
N ILE A 209 15.31 33.11 9.15
CA ILE A 209 13.98 33.74 9.32
C ILE A 209 13.14 32.79 10.16
N SER A 210 12.62 33.26 11.30
CA SER A 210 11.73 32.51 12.15
C SER A 210 10.29 32.71 11.75
N LEU A 211 9.55 31.62 11.59
CA LEU A 211 8.13 31.57 11.24
C LEU A 211 7.35 30.96 12.41
N SER A 212 6.34 31.63 12.91
CA SER A 212 5.52 31.19 14.06
C SER A 212 4.11 30.74 13.64
#